data_f5cda02c68366fc23246fbf3b6fee325
#
_entry.id   f5cda02c68366fc23246fbf3b6fee325
#
_cell.length_a   1.000
_cell.length_b   1.000
_cell.length_c   1.000
_cell.angle_alpha   90.00
_cell.angle_beta   90.00
_cell.angle_gamma   90.00
#
_symmetry.space_group_name_H-M   'P 1'
#
loop_
_entity.id
_entity.type
_entity.pdbx_description
1 polymer ?
#
loop_
_entity_poly.entity_id
_entity_poly.type
_entity_poly.pdbx_seq_one_letter_code
_entity_poly.pdbx_strand_id
1 'polypeptide(L)'
;SIYKNISEMNLMLNHYLDFIKNEKNENLDEVSTKTLIEDLSKNYLNLKILTNENNFVLVRKSQISRALINILDNAKKFAENIFIKSSFDENKWIITIEDDGPGTNLSQEQMVKPFTKGAEQLNQGTGLGLSIVQKLIKLNNGELNFEKSSYGGLKVIISLEIT
;
A
#
# COMPACT_ATOMS: atom_id res chain seq x y z
N SER A 1 0.11 15.94 26.20
CA SER A 1 0.61 15.24 27.39
C SER A 1 0.90 13.77 27.08
N ILE A 2 1.65 13.12 27.94
CA ILE A 2 1.95 11.68 27.82
C ILE A 2 0.67 10.86 27.84
N TYR A 3 -0.27 11.19 28.72
CA TYR A 3 -1.54 10.47 28.80
C TYR A 3 -2.38 10.59 27.53
N LYS A 4 -2.40 11.76 26.92
CA LYS A 4 -3.10 11.96 25.65
C LYS A 4 -2.48 11.12 24.55
N ASN A 5 -1.14 11.09 24.45
CA ASN A 5 -0.44 10.32 23.43
C ASN A 5 -0.67 8.81 23.59
N ILE A 6 -0.64 8.31 24.83
CA ILE A 6 -0.92 6.89 25.12
C ILE A 6 -2.36 6.55 24.74
N SER A 7 -3.31 7.42 25.07
CA SER A 7 -4.72 7.21 24.72
C SER A 7 -4.93 7.17 23.19
N GLU A 8 -4.30 8.08 22.47
CA GLU A 8 -4.34 8.10 21.00
C GLU A 8 -3.73 6.85 20.39
N MET A 9 -2.59 6.40 20.90
CA MET A 9 -1.94 5.18 20.46
C MET A 9 -2.80 3.95 20.70
N ASN A 10 -3.45 3.86 21.86
CA ASN A 10 -4.35 2.76 22.18
C ASN A 10 -5.56 2.73 21.24
N LEU A 11 -6.11 3.89 20.92
CA LEU A 11 -7.21 4.00 19.96
C LEU A 11 -6.80 3.53 18.57
N MET A 12 -5.63 3.96 18.11
CA MET A 12 -5.08 3.55 16.82
C MET A 12 -4.81 2.05 16.78
N LEU A 13 -4.24 1.49 17.86
CA LEU A 13 -3.99 0.05 17.96
C LEU A 13 -5.29 -0.74 17.91
N ASN A 14 -6.31 -0.31 18.63
CA ASN A 14 -7.61 -0.96 18.62
C ASN A 14 -8.25 -0.93 17.23
N HIS A 15 -8.17 0.21 16.53
CA HIS A 15 -8.66 0.32 15.15
C HIS A 15 -7.91 -0.63 14.21
N TYR A 16 -6.58 -0.72 14.37
CA TYR A 16 -5.76 -1.63 13.58
C TYR A 16 -6.14 -3.10 13.82
N LEU A 17 -6.32 -3.50 15.08
CA LEU A 17 -6.69 -4.86 15.43
C LEU A 17 -8.10 -5.21 14.94
N ASP A 18 -9.06 -4.29 15.08
CA ASP A 18 -10.42 -4.47 14.58
C ASP A 18 -10.43 -4.61 13.06
N PHE A 19 -9.64 -3.78 12.38
CA PHE A 19 -9.48 -3.85 10.95
C PHE A 19 -8.99 -5.24 10.50
N ILE A 20 -7.91 -5.75 11.09
CA ILE A 20 -7.37 -7.07 10.75
C ILE A 20 -8.39 -8.17 11.01
N LYS A 21 -9.12 -8.10 12.12
CA LYS A 21 -10.13 -9.08 12.48
C LYS A 21 -11.28 -9.12 11.48
N ASN A 22 -11.77 -7.96 11.08
CA ASN A 22 -12.90 -7.85 10.15
C ASN A 22 -12.53 -8.28 8.74
N GLU A 23 -11.31 -7.97 8.30
CA GLU A 23 -10.88 -8.25 6.92
C GLU A 23 -10.68 -9.74 6.63
N LYS A 24 -10.49 -10.58 7.64
CA LYS A 24 -10.31 -12.04 7.46
C LYS A 24 -11.50 -12.73 6.80
N ASN A 25 -12.69 -12.16 6.89
CA ASN A 25 -13.94 -12.78 6.44
C ASN A 25 -14.45 -12.23 5.11
N GLU A 26 -13.68 -11.40 4.43
CA GLU A 26 -14.10 -10.83 3.15
C GLU A 26 -14.07 -11.88 2.05
N ASN A 27 -15.09 -11.86 1.20
CA ASN A 27 -15.22 -12.77 0.08
C ASN A 27 -14.39 -12.35 -1.13
N LEU A 28 -14.02 -13.32 -1.96
CA LEU A 28 -13.35 -13.08 -3.24
C LEU A 28 -14.34 -12.53 -4.25
N ASP A 29 -13.92 -11.53 -5.02
CA ASP A 29 -14.66 -10.95 -6.13
C ASP A 29 -13.86 -11.09 -7.42
N GLU A 30 -14.56 -11.25 -8.54
CA GLU A 30 -13.92 -11.14 -9.85
C GLU A 30 -13.73 -9.66 -10.18
N VAL A 31 -12.48 -9.27 -10.43
CA VAL A 31 -12.11 -7.87 -10.62
C VAL A 31 -11.33 -7.70 -11.91
N SER A 32 -11.69 -6.67 -12.70
CA SER A 32 -10.87 -6.20 -13.80
C SER A 32 -9.70 -5.39 -13.22
N THR A 33 -8.49 -5.87 -13.42
CA THR A 33 -7.30 -5.19 -12.90
C THR A 33 -7.13 -3.79 -13.49
N LYS A 34 -7.42 -3.65 -14.77
CA LYS A 34 -7.34 -2.36 -15.45
C LYS A 34 -8.32 -1.35 -14.86
N THR A 35 -9.56 -1.74 -14.69
CA THR A 35 -10.59 -0.86 -14.11
C THR A 35 -10.25 -0.47 -12.67
N LEU A 36 -9.76 -1.40 -11.87
CA LEU A 36 -9.38 -1.10 -10.49
C LEU A 36 -8.29 -0.04 -10.42
N ILE A 37 -7.25 -0.18 -11.22
CA ILE A 37 -6.14 0.78 -11.26
C ILE A 37 -6.62 2.16 -11.77
N GLU A 38 -7.44 2.18 -12.83
CA GLU A 38 -7.98 3.44 -13.35
C GLU A 38 -8.86 4.16 -12.32
N ASP A 39 -9.73 3.43 -11.63
CA ASP A 39 -10.64 4.02 -10.64
C ASP A 39 -9.88 4.59 -9.44
N LEU A 40 -8.88 3.88 -8.93
CA LEU A 40 -8.05 4.39 -7.85
C LEU A 40 -7.24 5.62 -8.28
N SER A 41 -6.73 5.62 -9.50
CA SER A 41 -5.88 6.69 -10.02
C SER A 41 -6.62 8.02 -10.16
N LYS A 42 -7.93 8.01 -10.31
CA LYS A 42 -8.75 9.23 -10.42
C LYS A 42 -8.67 10.13 -9.19
N ASN A 43 -8.30 9.58 -8.04
CA ASN A 43 -8.22 10.32 -6.78
C ASN A 43 -6.87 11.00 -6.56
N TYR A 44 -5.92 10.87 -7.50
CA TYR A 44 -4.56 11.38 -7.36
C TYR A 44 -4.18 12.22 -8.59
N LEU A 45 -3.95 13.51 -8.37
CA LEU A 45 -3.69 14.46 -9.47
C LEU A 45 -2.38 14.21 -10.22
N ASN A 46 -1.35 13.82 -9.50
CA ASN A 46 -0.01 13.67 -10.06
C ASN A 46 0.40 12.20 -10.20
N LEU A 47 -0.57 11.34 -10.40
CA LEU A 47 -0.33 9.93 -10.64
C LEU A 47 -0.35 9.63 -12.12
N LYS A 48 0.70 8.99 -12.61
CA LYS A 48 0.80 8.54 -14.01
C LYS A 48 0.75 7.01 -14.06
N ILE A 49 -0.15 6.50 -14.87
CA ILE A 49 -0.23 5.07 -15.17
C ILE A 49 0.71 4.80 -16.34
N LEU A 50 1.81 4.09 -16.09
CA LEU A 50 2.80 3.77 -17.11
C LEU A 50 2.43 2.50 -17.88
N THR A 51 1.93 1.50 -17.18
CA THR A 51 1.47 0.23 -17.75
C THR A 51 0.23 -0.19 -16.98
N ASN A 52 -0.79 -0.64 -17.71
CA ASN A 52 -2.03 -1.11 -17.10
C ASN A 52 -2.64 -2.24 -17.93
N GLU A 53 -2.07 -3.43 -17.78
CA GLU A 53 -2.57 -4.63 -18.43
C GLU A 53 -3.89 -5.08 -17.81
N ASN A 54 -4.81 -5.57 -18.63
CA ASN A 54 -6.10 -6.04 -18.15
C ASN A 54 -6.14 -7.56 -18.02
N ASN A 55 -6.65 -8.01 -16.88
CA ASN A 55 -7.05 -9.40 -16.67
C ASN A 55 -8.15 -9.41 -15.61
N PHE A 56 -8.93 -10.48 -15.58
CA PHE A 56 -9.93 -10.68 -14.53
C PHE A 56 -9.34 -11.62 -13.49
N VAL A 57 -9.29 -11.17 -12.25
CA VAL A 57 -8.67 -11.91 -11.15
C VAL A 57 -9.64 -12.04 -9.99
N LEU A 58 -9.52 -13.14 -9.24
CA LEU A 58 -10.27 -13.33 -8.01
C LEU A 58 -9.46 -12.81 -6.84
N VAL A 59 -9.90 -11.71 -6.27
CA VAL A 59 -9.24 -11.07 -5.14
C VAL A 59 -10.29 -10.50 -4.19
N ARG A 60 -9.88 -10.22 -2.97
CA ARG A 60 -10.70 -9.45 -2.05
C ARG A 60 -10.55 -7.98 -2.40
N LYS A 61 -11.49 -7.47 -3.20
CA LYS A 61 -11.41 -6.15 -3.84
C LYS A 61 -11.15 -5.03 -2.81
N SER A 62 -11.88 -5.02 -1.71
CA SER A 62 -11.73 -3.94 -0.74
C SER A 62 -10.37 -4.00 -0.04
N GLN A 63 -9.84 -5.20 0.19
CA GLN A 63 -8.52 -5.36 0.78
C GLN A 63 -7.41 -4.87 -0.14
N ILE A 64 -7.45 -5.27 -1.40
CA ILE A 64 -6.46 -4.82 -2.40
C ILE A 64 -6.55 -3.32 -2.61
N SER A 65 -7.76 -2.78 -2.73
CA SER A 65 -7.98 -1.34 -2.87
C SER A 65 -7.39 -0.57 -1.68
N ARG A 66 -7.63 -1.06 -0.47
CA ARG A 66 -7.12 -0.41 0.75
C ARG A 66 -5.59 -0.46 0.82
N ALA A 67 -4.99 -1.59 0.45
CA ALA A 67 -3.54 -1.69 0.38
C ALA A 67 -2.95 -0.66 -0.58
N LEU A 68 -3.52 -0.57 -1.78
CA LEU A 68 -3.07 0.38 -2.80
C LEU A 68 -3.28 1.83 -2.36
N ILE A 69 -4.43 2.15 -1.77
CA ILE A 69 -4.71 3.49 -1.25
C ILE A 69 -3.71 3.88 -0.17
N ASN A 70 -3.38 2.97 0.75
CA ASN A 70 -2.41 3.26 1.80
C ASN A 70 -1.02 3.55 1.23
N ILE A 71 -0.61 2.83 0.20
CA ILE A 71 0.67 3.07 -0.49
C ILE A 71 0.62 4.42 -1.22
N LEU A 72 -0.46 4.69 -1.95
CA LEU A 72 -0.61 5.92 -2.72
C LEU A 72 -0.69 7.15 -1.80
N ASP A 73 -1.43 7.06 -0.70
CA ASP A 73 -1.53 8.14 0.28
C ASP A 73 -0.17 8.43 0.94
N ASN A 74 0.59 7.37 1.23
CA ASN A 74 1.94 7.52 1.77
C ASN A 74 2.85 8.25 0.76
N ALA A 75 2.81 7.84 -0.51
CA ALA A 75 3.58 8.49 -1.56
C ALA A 75 3.17 9.97 -1.73
N LYS A 76 1.87 10.25 -1.72
CA LYS A 76 1.32 11.60 -1.87
C LYS A 76 1.83 12.58 -0.80
N LYS A 77 2.09 12.10 0.41
CA LYS A 77 2.57 12.96 1.51
C LYS A 77 3.97 13.52 1.25
N PHE A 78 4.82 12.78 0.53
CA PHE A 78 6.24 13.09 0.43
C PHE A 78 6.72 13.35 -0.99
N ALA A 79 5.93 12.99 -1.99
CA ALA A 79 6.32 13.09 -3.39
C ALA A 79 5.44 14.07 -4.17
N GLU A 80 5.99 14.61 -5.25
CA GLU A 80 5.24 15.42 -6.20
C GLU A 80 4.57 14.54 -7.26
N ASN A 81 5.28 13.49 -7.70
CA ASN A 81 4.79 12.59 -8.74
C ASN A 81 4.82 11.14 -8.30
N ILE A 82 3.79 10.40 -8.72
CA ILE A 82 3.63 8.98 -8.43
C ILE A 82 3.47 8.27 -9.78
N PHE A 83 4.08 7.09 -9.90
CA PHE A 83 4.05 6.28 -11.12
C PHE A 83 3.58 4.88 -10.78
N ILE A 84 2.60 4.36 -11.51
CA ILE A 84 2.07 3.03 -11.28
C ILE A 84 2.20 2.17 -12.55
N LYS A 85 2.59 0.91 -12.34
CA LYS A 85 2.61 -0.12 -13.38
C LYS A 85 1.81 -1.31 -12.86
N SER A 86 0.94 -1.83 -13.70
CA SER A 86 0.15 -3.04 -13.41
C SER A 86 0.33 -3.99 -14.57
N SER A 87 0.94 -5.13 -14.31
CA SER A 87 1.31 -6.10 -15.34
C SER A 87 1.20 -7.53 -14.81
N PHE A 88 1.39 -8.49 -15.68
CA PHE A 88 1.32 -9.91 -15.35
C PHE A 88 2.61 -10.61 -15.75
N ASP A 89 3.10 -11.46 -14.87
CA ASP A 89 4.23 -12.34 -15.14
C ASP A 89 3.83 -13.75 -14.71
N GLU A 90 3.68 -14.62 -15.71
CA GLU A 90 3.14 -15.96 -15.49
C GLU A 90 1.80 -15.91 -14.78
N ASN A 91 1.70 -16.50 -13.58
CA ASN A 91 0.48 -16.56 -12.78
C ASN A 91 0.43 -15.49 -11.70
N LYS A 92 1.15 -14.38 -11.89
CA LYS A 92 1.23 -13.31 -10.89
C LYS A 92 0.77 -11.98 -11.45
N TRP A 93 -0.02 -11.28 -10.66
CA TRP A 93 -0.34 -9.87 -10.90
C TRP A 93 0.67 -9.03 -10.14
N ILE A 94 1.42 -8.22 -10.87
CA ILE A 94 2.48 -7.40 -10.30
C ILE A 94 2.08 -5.93 -10.40
N ILE A 95 2.02 -5.27 -9.26
CA ILE A 95 1.70 -3.84 -9.17
C ILE A 95 2.94 -3.15 -8.58
N THR A 96 3.46 -2.18 -9.32
CA THR A 96 4.61 -1.39 -8.87
C THR A 96 4.19 0.05 -8.72
N ILE A 97 4.45 0.64 -7.57
CA ILE A 97 4.17 2.05 -7.28
C ILE A 97 5.48 2.71 -6.89
N GLU A 98 5.87 3.71 -7.68
CA GLU A 98 7.11 4.48 -7.47
C GLU A 98 6.79 5.95 -7.26
N ASP A 99 7.62 6.63 -6.49
CA ASP A 99 7.48 8.07 -6.28
C ASP A 99 8.83 8.79 -6.41
N ASP A 100 8.76 10.11 -6.52
CA ASP A 100 9.92 10.98 -6.63
C ASP A 100 10.22 11.73 -5.33
N GLY A 101 9.72 11.24 -4.23
CA GLY A 101 9.97 11.81 -2.91
C GLY A 101 11.39 11.58 -2.41
N PRO A 102 11.65 11.93 -1.15
CA PRO A 102 13.01 11.79 -0.58
C PRO A 102 13.44 10.35 -0.33
N GLY A 103 12.53 9.39 -0.39
CA GLY A 103 12.82 8.01 -0.03
C GLY A 103 12.95 7.84 1.49
N THR A 104 13.52 6.72 1.90
CA THR A 104 13.74 6.43 3.32
C THR A 104 15.01 5.63 3.51
N ASN A 105 15.63 5.78 4.70
CA ASN A 105 16.77 4.97 5.13
C ASN A 105 16.33 3.74 5.94
N LEU A 106 15.02 3.59 6.18
CA LEU A 106 14.51 2.44 6.92
C LEU A 106 14.61 1.18 6.08
N SER A 107 14.90 0.05 6.73
CA SER A 107 14.82 -1.25 6.08
C SER A 107 13.35 -1.60 5.81
N GLN A 108 13.13 -2.57 4.91
CA GLN A 108 11.79 -3.07 4.66
C GLN A 108 11.11 -3.56 5.93
N GLU A 109 11.85 -4.31 6.75
CA GLU A 109 11.35 -4.81 8.02
C GLU A 109 10.89 -3.68 8.96
N GLN A 110 11.67 -2.60 9.02
CA GLN A 110 11.31 -1.45 9.83
C GLN A 110 10.08 -0.71 9.29
N MET A 111 9.99 -0.55 7.96
CA MET A 111 8.88 0.18 7.34
C MET A 111 7.51 -0.46 7.58
N VAL A 112 7.45 -1.77 7.69
CA VAL A 112 6.20 -2.49 7.88
C VAL A 112 5.82 -2.71 9.35
N LYS A 113 6.65 -2.29 10.29
CA LYS A 113 6.30 -2.32 11.71
C LYS A 113 5.27 -1.24 12.04
N PRO A 114 4.25 -1.55 12.87
CA PRO A 114 3.29 -0.53 13.32
C PRO A 114 3.99 0.63 14.02
N PHE A 115 3.49 1.84 13.80
CA PHE A 115 3.96 3.07 14.42
C PHE A 115 5.39 3.48 14.04
N THR A 116 5.96 2.87 12.98
CA THR A 116 7.29 3.24 12.48
C THR A 116 7.17 4.45 11.55
N LYS A 117 8.05 5.45 11.76
CA LYS A 117 8.15 6.63 10.91
C LYS A 117 9.62 6.96 10.67
N GLY A 118 9.96 7.39 9.46
CA GLY A 118 11.25 7.98 9.17
C GLY A 118 11.39 9.34 9.86
N ALA A 119 12.62 9.84 9.99
CA ALA A 119 12.87 11.12 10.66
C ALA A 119 12.08 12.28 10.04
N GLU A 120 12.01 12.32 8.72
CA GLU A 120 11.28 13.33 7.96
C GLU A 120 9.76 13.18 8.03
N GLN A 121 9.29 12.08 8.59
CA GLN A 121 7.86 11.71 8.64
C GLN A 121 7.27 11.81 10.04
N LEU A 122 8.03 12.25 11.03
CA LEU A 122 7.63 12.21 12.44
C LEU A 122 6.30 12.91 12.74
N ASN A 123 5.94 13.92 11.99
CA ASN A 123 4.73 14.72 12.21
C ASN A 123 3.59 14.37 11.25
N GLN A 124 3.72 13.29 10.47
CA GLN A 124 2.76 12.96 9.42
C GLN A 124 2.31 11.51 9.51
N GLY A 125 1.01 11.31 9.64
CA GLY A 125 0.40 10.00 9.70
C GLY A 125 0.64 9.24 10.99
N THR A 126 0.11 8.03 11.07
CA THR A 126 0.10 7.20 12.28
C THR A 126 1.25 6.19 12.33
N GLY A 127 1.93 5.95 11.21
CA GLY A 127 2.91 4.86 11.10
C GLY A 127 2.28 3.49 10.93
N LEU A 128 0.97 3.41 10.66
CA LEU A 128 0.25 2.15 10.47
C LEU A 128 0.06 1.76 9.02
N GLY A 129 0.17 2.71 8.08
CA GLY A 129 -0.17 2.48 6.67
C GLY A 129 0.53 1.27 6.06
N LEU A 130 1.85 1.19 6.16
CA LEU A 130 2.62 0.10 5.54
C LEU A 130 2.48 -1.22 6.31
N SER A 131 2.25 -1.19 7.62
CA SER A 131 1.97 -2.40 8.38
C SER A 131 0.63 -3.01 7.98
N ILE A 132 -0.38 -2.17 7.73
CA ILE A 132 -1.68 -2.60 7.20
C ILE A 132 -1.51 -3.21 5.81
N VAL A 133 -0.75 -2.56 4.93
CA VAL A 133 -0.46 -3.08 3.59
C VAL A 133 0.13 -4.47 3.68
N GLN A 134 1.14 -4.68 4.51
CA GLN A 134 1.78 -5.99 4.66
C GLN A 134 0.77 -7.06 5.08
N LYS A 135 -0.09 -6.75 6.04
CA LYS A 135 -1.11 -7.70 6.50
C LYS A 135 -2.11 -8.03 5.40
N LEU A 136 -2.59 -7.04 4.67
CA LEU A 136 -3.56 -7.26 3.59
C LEU A 136 -2.96 -8.08 2.45
N ILE A 137 -1.71 -7.81 2.09
CA ILE A 137 -1.04 -8.56 1.03
C ILE A 137 -0.82 -10.01 1.45
N LYS A 138 -0.44 -10.27 2.71
CA LYS A 138 -0.31 -11.63 3.24
C LYS A 138 -1.64 -12.37 3.26
N LEU A 139 -2.73 -11.69 3.64
CA LEU A 139 -4.08 -12.30 3.63
C LEU A 139 -4.50 -12.73 2.23
N ASN A 140 -3.94 -12.11 1.20
CA ASN A 140 -4.23 -12.42 -0.20
C ASN A 140 -3.13 -13.26 -0.86
N ASN A 141 -2.30 -13.94 -0.06
CA ASN A 141 -1.22 -14.82 -0.51
C ASN A 141 -0.24 -14.11 -1.45
N GLY A 142 0.04 -12.85 -1.15
CA GLY A 142 0.95 -12.04 -1.92
C GLY A 142 2.26 -11.75 -1.22
N GLU A 143 3.15 -11.11 -1.96
CA GLU A 143 4.43 -10.63 -1.47
C GLU A 143 4.54 -9.13 -1.64
N LEU A 144 5.19 -8.49 -0.69
CA LEU A 144 5.44 -7.04 -0.66
C LEU A 144 6.93 -6.81 -0.58
N ASN A 145 7.47 -6.02 -1.51
CA ASN A 145 8.89 -5.66 -1.52
C ASN A 145 9.06 -4.17 -1.71
N PHE A 146 10.13 -3.63 -1.12
CA PHE A 146 10.48 -2.22 -1.24
C PHE A 146 11.88 -2.09 -1.83
N GLU A 147 12.04 -1.15 -2.76
CA GLU A 147 13.30 -0.81 -3.37
C GLU A 147 13.42 0.71 -3.47
N LYS A 148 14.60 1.19 -3.83
CA LYS A 148 14.79 2.59 -4.16
C LYS A 148 14.24 2.84 -5.56
N SER A 149 13.42 3.89 -5.71
CA SER A 149 12.91 4.27 -7.01
C SER A 149 14.00 4.93 -7.87
N SER A 150 13.96 4.66 -9.17
CA SER A 150 14.79 5.39 -10.14
C SER A 150 14.42 6.87 -10.24
N TYR A 151 13.25 7.25 -9.74
CA TYR A 151 12.80 8.65 -9.67
C TYR A 151 13.27 9.35 -8.39
N GLY A 152 13.97 8.66 -7.50
CA GLY A 152 14.54 9.22 -6.29
C GLY A 152 13.88 8.82 -4.99
N GLY A 153 12.63 8.41 -5.03
CA GLY A 153 11.85 8.04 -3.84
C GLY A 153 11.80 6.54 -3.59
N LEU A 154 10.64 6.09 -3.14
CA LEU A 154 10.38 4.70 -2.79
C LEU A 154 9.73 3.95 -3.96
N LYS A 155 10.09 2.69 -4.13
CA LYS A 155 9.46 1.76 -5.05
C LYS A 155 8.85 0.62 -4.25
N VAL A 156 7.54 0.47 -4.36
CA VAL A 156 6.79 -0.59 -3.70
C VAL A 156 6.34 -1.59 -4.76
N ILE A 157 6.62 -2.86 -4.55
CA ILE A 157 6.27 -3.93 -5.47
C ILE A 157 5.35 -4.90 -4.76
N ILE A 158 4.15 -5.08 -5.31
CA ILE A 158 3.17 -6.06 -4.84
C ILE A 158 3.09 -7.17 -5.88
N SER A 159 3.19 -8.41 -5.43
CA SER A 159 3.02 -9.59 -6.28
C SER A 159 1.92 -10.47 -5.70
N LEU A 160 0.86 -10.68 -6.46
CA LEU A 160 -0.29 -11.49 -6.04
C LEU A 160 -0.41 -12.70 -6.97
N GLU A 161 -0.49 -13.89 -6.39
CA GLU A 161 -0.75 -15.08 -7.18
C GLU A 161 -2.19 -15.07 -7.67
N ILE A 162 -2.35 -15.34 -8.97
CA ILE A 162 -3.66 -15.47 -9.60
C ILE A 162 -3.81 -16.88 -10.15
N THR A 163 -4.89 -17.54 -9.82
CA THR A 163 -5.17 -18.90 -10.27
C THR A 163 -6.37 -18.93 -11.21
#